data_cb44e28d094dd7d83c6f4ca506735b1f
#
_entry.id   cb44e28d094dd7d83c6f4ca506735b1f
#
_cell.length_a   1.000
_cell.length_b   1.000
_cell.length_c   1.000
_cell.angle_alpha   90.00
_cell.angle_beta   90.00
_cell.angle_gamma   90.00
#
_symmetry.space_group_name_H-M   'P 1'
#
loop_
_entity.id
_entity.type
_entity.pdbx_description
1 polymer ?
#
loop_
_entity_poly.entity_id
_entity_poly.type
_entity_poly.pdbx_seq_one_letter_code
_entity_poly.pdbx_strand_id
1 'polypeptide(L)'
;LITNSHKLGSNELTVLESLHTADEAMSQRELARRTGLSVGLINAVIKKLVSTGYVKTSQLNRRSLDYLLTPQGFAQTAMRSYHYVLDTVRSYKTIHRKLETILDSHASAGVEIFYLYGDGELSELISMFFERGRWGVLRRGLPYRADGNSVVLNTSPTPLVNDRYRVVNLVSELGEKQG
;
A
#
# COMPACT_ATOMS: atom_id res chain seq x y z
N LEU A 1 23.75 -22.90 -3.82
CA LEU A 1 24.16 -22.12 -5.00
C LEU A 1 22.98 -21.24 -5.40
N ILE A 2 22.90 -20.04 -4.80
CA ILE A 2 21.85 -19.06 -5.09
C ILE A 2 22.36 -18.22 -6.26
N THR A 3 21.84 -18.56 -7.42
CA THR A 3 22.10 -17.91 -8.69
C THR A 3 21.67 -16.45 -8.68
N ASN A 4 22.54 -15.59 -9.16
CA ASN A 4 22.39 -14.21 -9.58
C ASN A 4 20.93 -13.79 -9.81
N SER A 5 20.31 -13.17 -8.80
CA SER A 5 18.98 -12.56 -8.92
C SER A 5 19.11 -11.33 -9.83
N HIS A 6 18.90 -11.51 -11.10
CA HIS A 6 18.79 -10.40 -12.06
C HIS A 6 17.62 -9.52 -11.57
N LYS A 7 17.93 -8.30 -11.13
CA LYS A 7 16.93 -7.36 -10.68
C LYS A 7 16.01 -7.02 -11.87
N LEU A 8 14.80 -7.54 -11.83
CA LEU A 8 13.80 -7.30 -12.87
C LEU A 8 13.38 -5.82 -12.86
N GLY A 9 13.27 -5.24 -14.04
CA GLY A 9 12.75 -3.88 -14.19
C GLY A 9 11.23 -3.80 -14.04
N SER A 10 10.70 -2.59 -13.94
CA SER A 10 9.27 -2.35 -13.76
C SER A 10 8.40 -3.04 -14.82
N ASN A 11 8.77 -2.90 -16.10
CA ASN A 11 8.01 -3.49 -17.22
C ASN A 11 8.03 -5.02 -17.20
N GLU A 12 9.16 -5.62 -16.84
CA GLU A 12 9.29 -7.08 -16.70
C GLU A 12 8.37 -7.62 -15.60
N LEU A 13 8.32 -6.91 -14.50
CA LEU A 13 7.46 -7.26 -13.37
C LEU A 13 5.98 -7.13 -13.75
N THR A 14 5.59 -6.05 -14.43
CA THR A 14 4.21 -5.86 -14.91
C THR A 14 3.76 -6.99 -15.84
N VAL A 15 4.64 -7.44 -16.74
CA VAL A 15 4.34 -8.56 -17.64
C VAL A 15 4.24 -9.89 -16.87
N LEU A 16 5.14 -10.14 -15.92
CA LEU A 16 5.06 -11.35 -15.08
C LEU A 16 3.78 -11.38 -14.24
N GLU A 17 3.37 -10.26 -13.65
CA GLU A 17 2.13 -10.14 -12.89
C GLU A 17 0.90 -10.40 -13.78
N SER A 18 0.89 -9.84 -14.99
CA SER A 18 -0.19 -10.12 -15.96
C SER A 18 -0.29 -11.58 -16.33
N LEU A 19 0.84 -12.28 -16.50
CA LEU A 19 0.87 -13.70 -16.74
C LEU A 19 0.48 -14.53 -15.52
N HIS A 20 0.80 -14.07 -14.32
CA HIS A 20 0.46 -14.73 -13.06
C HIS A 20 -1.06 -14.71 -12.78
N THR A 21 -1.72 -13.60 -13.12
CA THR A 21 -3.17 -13.44 -12.92
C THR A 21 -4.02 -13.98 -14.07
N ALA A 22 -3.38 -14.58 -15.06
CA ALA A 22 -4.06 -15.17 -16.20
C ALA A 22 -4.37 -16.66 -15.93
N ASP A 23 -5.60 -17.04 -16.21
CA ASP A 23 -6.03 -18.44 -16.14
C ASP A 23 -5.50 -19.26 -17.33
N GLU A 24 -5.15 -18.57 -18.42
CA GLU A 24 -4.69 -19.17 -19.68
C GLU A 24 -3.43 -18.48 -20.22
N ALA A 25 -2.79 -19.17 -21.18
CA ALA A 25 -1.64 -18.62 -21.90
C ALA A 25 -2.03 -17.38 -22.73
N MET A 26 -1.20 -16.35 -22.72
CA MET A 26 -1.49 -15.07 -23.37
C MET A 26 -0.60 -14.77 -24.55
N SER A 27 -1.19 -14.17 -25.59
CA SER A 27 -0.45 -13.60 -26.73
C SER A 27 0.20 -12.25 -26.38
N GLN A 28 1.18 -11.82 -27.17
CA GLN A 28 1.80 -10.49 -27.01
C GLN A 28 0.78 -9.33 -27.12
N ARG A 29 -0.22 -9.47 -27.96
CA ARG A 29 -1.27 -8.45 -28.14
C ARG A 29 -2.14 -8.35 -26.89
N GLU A 30 -2.49 -9.47 -26.30
CA GLU A 30 -3.27 -9.50 -25.06
C GLU A 30 -2.47 -8.94 -23.90
N LEU A 31 -1.20 -9.28 -23.78
CA LEU A 31 -0.29 -8.68 -22.80
C LEU A 31 -0.18 -7.16 -22.98
N ALA A 32 -0.05 -6.67 -24.21
CA ALA A 32 -0.02 -5.24 -24.50
C ALA A 32 -1.30 -4.54 -24.03
N ARG A 33 -2.47 -5.14 -24.32
CA ARG A 33 -3.77 -4.61 -23.91
C ARG A 33 -3.92 -4.56 -22.38
N ARG A 34 -3.51 -5.60 -21.66
CA ARG A 34 -3.61 -5.68 -20.19
C ARG A 34 -2.65 -4.76 -19.46
N THR A 35 -1.43 -4.65 -19.97
CA THR A 35 -0.37 -3.87 -19.30
C THR A 35 -0.34 -2.39 -19.69
N GLY A 36 -1.03 -2.00 -20.78
CA GLY A 36 -0.91 -0.67 -21.37
C GLY A 36 0.42 -0.41 -22.09
N LEU A 37 1.30 -1.42 -22.22
CA LEU A 37 2.59 -1.30 -22.89
C LEU A 37 2.43 -1.52 -24.42
N SER A 38 3.30 -0.89 -25.21
CA SER A 38 3.30 -1.13 -26.66
C SER A 38 3.69 -2.58 -26.98
N VAL A 39 3.19 -3.13 -28.10
CA VAL A 39 3.53 -4.47 -28.55
C VAL A 39 5.03 -4.65 -28.77
N GLY A 40 5.72 -3.62 -29.25
CA GLY A 40 7.18 -3.63 -29.42
C GLY A 40 7.92 -3.78 -28.10
N LEU A 41 7.47 -3.06 -27.06
CA LEU A 41 8.03 -3.17 -25.72
C LEU A 41 7.72 -4.54 -25.10
N ILE A 42 6.50 -5.04 -25.23
CA ILE A 42 6.14 -6.40 -24.82
C ILE A 42 7.07 -7.44 -25.46
N ASN A 43 7.33 -7.34 -26.78
CA ASN A 43 8.23 -8.25 -27.46
C ASN A 43 9.65 -8.23 -26.86
N ALA A 44 10.18 -7.06 -26.58
CA ALA A 44 11.52 -6.92 -25.96
C ALA A 44 11.55 -7.52 -24.53
N VAL A 45 10.53 -7.21 -23.72
CA VAL A 45 10.39 -7.74 -22.36
C VAL A 45 10.24 -9.25 -22.35
N ILE A 46 9.37 -9.80 -23.20
CA ILE A 46 9.15 -11.26 -23.30
C ILE A 46 10.43 -11.99 -23.72
N LYS A 47 11.16 -11.48 -24.71
CA LYS A 47 12.44 -12.07 -25.11
C LYS A 47 13.39 -12.18 -23.91
N LYS A 48 13.48 -11.14 -23.11
CA LYS A 48 14.31 -11.15 -21.90
C LYS A 48 13.80 -12.14 -20.86
N LEU A 49 12.49 -12.17 -20.61
CA LEU A 49 11.89 -13.11 -19.64
C LEU A 49 12.03 -14.56 -20.06
N VAL A 50 11.98 -14.85 -21.35
CA VAL A 50 12.25 -16.20 -21.89
C VAL A 50 13.73 -16.54 -21.76
N SER A 51 14.65 -15.63 -22.10
CA SER A 51 16.08 -15.88 -21.99
C SER A 51 16.56 -16.07 -20.54
N THR A 52 15.87 -15.48 -19.59
CA THR A 52 16.15 -15.61 -18.15
C THR A 52 15.38 -16.77 -17.48
N GLY A 53 14.54 -17.49 -18.23
CA GLY A 53 13.84 -18.66 -17.76
C GLY A 53 12.56 -18.39 -16.92
N TYR A 54 12.11 -17.13 -16.83
CA TYR A 54 10.88 -16.81 -16.10
C TYR A 54 9.59 -17.09 -16.87
N VAL A 55 9.68 -17.07 -18.21
CA VAL A 55 8.58 -17.31 -19.13
C VAL A 55 8.97 -18.40 -20.12
N LYS A 56 8.03 -19.22 -20.51
CA LYS A 56 8.15 -20.18 -21.62
C LYS A 56 7.13 -19.86 -22.71
N THR A 57 7.49 -20.20 -23.94
CA THR A 57 6.57 -20.13 -25.07
C THR A 57 5.75 -21.41 -25.17
N SER A 58 4.47 -21.26 -25.48
CA SER A 58 3.56 -22.33 -25.87
C SER A 58 3.03 -22.05 -27.28
N GLN A 59 3.02 -23.05 -28.15
CA GLN A 59 2.57 -22.87 -29.52
C GLN A 59 1.12 -23.38 -29.64
N LEU A 60 0.16 -22.45 -29.68
CA LEU A 60 -1.26 -22.79 -29.86
C LEU A 60 -1.58 -23.18 -31.28
N ASN A 61 -0.94 -22.55 -32.27
CA ASN A 61 -1.06 -22.85 -33.68
C ASN A 61 0.17 -22.33 -34.46
N ARG A 62 0.26 -22.65 -35.78
CA ARG A 62 1.41 -22.25 -36.62
C ARG A 62 1.68 -20.76 -36.71
N ARG A 63 0.77 -19.89 -36.23
CA ARG A 63 0.86 -18.40 -36.37
C ARG A 63 0.80 -17.66 -35.04
N SER A 64 0.53 -18.30 -33.91
CA SER A 64 0.40 -17.67 -32.61
C SER A 64 1.29 -18.35 -31.57
N LEU A 65 2.11 -17.55 -30.94
CA LEU A 65 2.88 -17.92 -29.76
C LEU A 65 2.20 -17.33 -28.54
N ASP A 66 1.92 -18.17 -27.57
CA ASP A 66 1.43 -17.79 -26.27
C ASP A 66 2.53 -17.97 -25.22
N TYR A 67 2.41 -17.27 -24.14
CA TYR A 67 3.40 -17.18 -23.08
C TYR A 67 2.81 -17.63 -21.76
N LEU A 68 3.60 -18.40 -21.03
CA LEU A 68 3.25 -18.97 -19.72
C LEU A 68 4.39 -18.74 -18.74
N LEU A 69 4.05 -18.59 -17.48
CA LEU A 69 5.05 -18.61 -16.41
C LEU A 69 5.69 -19.99 -16.29
N THR A 70 6.98 -19.99 -16.07
CA THR A 70 7.67 -21.18 -15.57
C THR A 70 7.50 -21.28 -14.04
N PRO A 71 7.84 -22.42 -13.40
CA PRO A 71 7.90 -22.49 -11.94
C PRO A 71 8.79 -21.40 -11.32
N GLN A 72 9.90 -21.02 -11.99
CA GLN A 72 10.78 -19.93 -11.57
C GLN A 72 10.09 -18.56 -11.68
N GLY A 73 9.36 -18.31 -12.78
CA GLY A 73 8.57 -17.08 -12.94
C GLY A 73 7.46 -16.97 -11.90
N PHE A 74 6.77 -18.06 -11.63
CA PHE A 74 5.76 -18.14 -10.57
C PHE A 74 6.35 -17.84 -9.19
N ALA A 75 7.46 -18.48 -8.84
CA ALA A 75 8.13 -18.24 -7.57
C ALA A 75 8.57 -16.75 -7.42
N GLN A 76 9.03 -16.14 -8.51
CA GLN A 76 9.45 -14.72 -8.51
C GLN A 76 8.26 -13.77 -8.23
N THR A 77 7.10 -14.01 -8.85
CA THR A 77 5.89 -13.21 -8.59
C THR A 77 5.34 -13.44 -7.19
N ALA A 78 5.32 -14.69 -6.73
CA ALA A 78 4.89 -15.05 -5.38
C ALA A 78 5.78 -14.38 -4.30
N MET A 79 7.10 -14.39 -4.46
CA MET A 79 8.03 -13.71 -3.54
C MET A 79 7.79 -12.21 -3.49
N ARG A 80 7.51 -11.57 -4.63
CA ARG A 80 7.18 -10.15 -4.67
C ARG A 80 5.90 -9.83 -3.92
N SER A 81 4.84 -10.60 -4.16
CA SER A 81 3.57 -10.46 -3.43
C SER A 81 3.77 -10.63 -1.92
N TYR A 82 4.59 -11.61 -1.53
CA TYR A 82 4.96 -11.80 -0.12
C TYR A 82 5.67 -10.59 0.47
N HIS A 83 6.68 -10.03 -0.22
CA HIS A 83 7.35 -8.81 0.24
C HIS A 83 6.41 -7.62 0.33
N TYR A 84 5.51 -7.44 -0.63
CA TYR A 84 4.49 -6.37 -0.58
C TYR A 84 3.61 -6.50 0.68
N VAL A 85 3.14 -7.72 0.98
CA VAL A 85 2.36 -7.97 2.21
C VAL A 85 3.18 -7.64 3.46
N LEU A 86 4.45 -8.08 3.52
CA LEU A 86 5.32 -7.77 4.66
C LEU A 86 5.55 -6.27 4.84
N ASP A 87 5.78 -5.54 3.76
CA ASP A 87 5.99 -4.10 3.80
C ASP A 87 4.71 -3.36 4.23
N THR A 88 3.55 -3.82 3.77
CA THR A 88 2.25 -3.32 4.24
C THR A 88 2.06 -3.54 5.74
N VAL A 89 2.36 -4.75 6.23
CA VAL A 89 2.29 -5.06 7.67
C VAL A 89 3.28 -4.21 8.49
N ARG A 90 4.49 -3.99 7.99
CA ARG A 90 5.49 -3.12 8.64
C ARG A 90 5.01 -1.68 8.71
N SER A 91 4.46 -1.17 7.61
CA SER A 91 3.90 0.18 7.53
C SER A 91 2.74 0.34 8.52
N TYR A 92 1.82 -0.62 8.56
CA TYR A 92 0.72 -0.64 9.52
C TYR A 92 1.22 -0.60 10.97
N LYS A 93 2.20 -1.45 11.35
CA LYS A 93 2.79 -1.44 12.70
C LYS A 93 3.45 -0.10 13.05
N THR A 94 4.06 0.56 12.07
CA THR A 94 4.67 1.87 12.28
C THR A 94 3.63 2.94 12.53
N ILE A 95 2.56 2.98 11.72
CA ILE A 95 1.43 3.90 11.89
C ILE A 95 0.75 3.65 13.24
N HIS A 96 0.47 2.39 13.56
CA HIS A 96 -0.12 2.00 14.84
C HIS A 96 0.67 2.55 16.04
N ARG A 97 1.99 2.33 16.05
CA ARG A 97 2.86 2.79 17.13
C ARG A 97 2.92 4.33 17.24
N LYS A 98 2.98 5.02 16.10
CA LYS A 98 2.95 6.49 16.08
C LYS A 98 1.63 7.02 16.64
N LEU A 99 0.49 6.44 16.23
CA LEU A 99 -0.82 6.80 16.76
C LEU A 99 -0.90 6.58 18.28
N GLU A 100 -0.46 5.43 18.78
CA GLU A 100 -0.40 5.19 20.24
C GLU A 100 0.43 6.27 20.95
N THR A 101 1.60 6.60 20.43
CA THR A 101 2.47 7.63 21.02
C THR A 101 1.78 9.00 21.05
N ILE A 102 1.10 9.39 19.97
CA ILE A 102 0.36 10.67 19.90
C ILE A 102 -0.78 10.67 20.93
N LEU A 103 -1.59 9.61 20.94
CA LEU A 103 -2.74 9.51 21.87
C LEU A 103 -2.29 9.49 23.33
N ASP A 104 -1.25 8.69 23.66
CA ASP A 104 -0.68 8.61 25.00
C ASP A 104 -0.12 9.95 25.48
N SER A 105 0.56 10.69 24.60
CA SER A 105 1.11 12.01 24.95
C SER A 105 0.01 13.02 25.31
N HIS A 106 -1.08 13.02 24.54
CA HIS A 106 -2.21 13.90 24.83
C HIS A 106 -2.99 13.49 26.08
N ALA A 107 -3.25 12.18 26.25
CA ALA A 107 -3.91 11.67 27.46
C ALA A 107 -3.08 11.96 28.72
N SER A 108 -1.75 11.79 28.66
CA SER A 108 -0.85 12.14 29.78
C SER A 108 -0.81 13.65 30.05
N ALA A 109 -1.10 14.48 29.07
CA ALA A 109 -1.25 15.94 29.22
C ALA A 109 -2.64 16.36 29.72
N GLY A 110 -3.51 15.41 30.12
CA GLY A 110 -4.83 15.68 30.69
C GLY A 110 -5.95 15.81 29.64
N VAL A 111 -5.74 15.40 28.41
CA VAL A 111 -6.80 15.35 27.39
C VAL A 111 -7.73 14.18 27.69
N GLU A 112 -9.01 14.49 27.87
CA GLU A 112 -10.08 13.50 28.13
C GLU A 112 -11.01 13.32 26.94
N ILE A 113 -11.12 14.32 26.07
CA ILE A 113 -12.02 14.30 24.92
C ILE A 113 -11.22 14.48 23.62
N PHE A 114 -11.37 13.51 22.74
CA PHE A 114 -10.77 13.53 21.41
C PHE A 114 -11.88 13.72 20.37
N TYR A 115 -11.74 14.74 19.54
CA TYR A 115 -12.65 15.00 18.43
C TYR A 115 -12.03 14.47 17.14
N LEU A 116 -12.74 13.59 16.44
CA LEU A 116 -12.31 13.03 15.17
C LEU A 116 -12.93 13.83 14.02
N TYR A 117 -12.09 14.50 13.25
CA TYR A 117 -12.49 15.29 12.10
C TYR A 117 -11.84 14.74 10.83
N GLY A 118 -12.68 14.45 9.83
CA GLY A 118 -12.33 13.79 8.57
C GLY A 118 -12.91 12.38 8.48
N ASP A 119 -12.79 11.79 7.30
CA ASP A 119 -13.35 10.49 6.93
C ASP A 119 -12.25 9.56 6.37
N GLY A 120 -12.63 8.34 5.98
CA GLY A 120 -11.76 7.33 5.37
C GLY A 120 -11.06 6.42 6.35
N GLU A 121 -10.13 5.60 5.83
CA GLU A 121 -9.50 4.48 6.54
C GLU A 121 -8.76 4.90 7.82
N LEU A 122 -8.15 6.10 7.82
CA LEU A 122 -7.47 6.61 9.01
C LEU A 122 -8.46 6.95 10.13
N SER A 123 -9.64 7.49 9.80
CA SER A 123 -10.71 7.76 10.76
C SER A 123 -11.28 6.47 11.34
N GLU A 124 -11.44 5.44 10.51
CA GLU A 124 -11.89 4.12 10.96
C GLU A 124 -10.86 3.49 11.89
N LEU A 125 -9.59 3.53 11.50
CA LEU A 125 -8.50 3.01 12.34
C LEU A 125 -8.48 3.68 13.73
N ILE A 126 -8.62 5.01 13.80
CA ILE A 126 -8.67 5.72 15.07
C ILE A 126 -9.90 5.32 15.89
N SER A 127 -11.07 5.18 15.26
CA SER A 127 -12.27 4.71 15.95
C SER A 127 -12.05 3.36 16.61
N MET A 128 -11.39 2.42 15.91
CA MET A 128 -11.02 1.10 16.46
C MET A 128 -10.06 1.18 17.66
N PHE A 129 -9.16 2.15 17.67
CA PHE A 129 -8.28 2.38 18.84
C PHE A 129 -9.08 2.74 20.08
N PHE A 130 -10.07 3.62 19.94
CA PHE A 130 -10.90 4.07 21.07
C PHE A 130 -11.89 3.02 21.57
N GLU A 131 -12.33 2.08 20.73
CA GLU A 131 -13.16 0.95 21.17
C GLU A 131 -12.51 0.11 22.29
N ARG A 132 -11.18 0.12 22.37
CA ARG A 132 -10.42 -0.57 23.43
C ARG A 132 -10.44 0.15 24.78
N GLY A 133 -11.03 1.36 24.86
CA GLY A 133 -11.24 2.10 26.10
C GLY A 133 -9.98 2.57 26.84
N ARG A 134 -8.83 2.65 26.16
CA ARG A 134 -7.54 3.05 26.80
C ARG A 134 -7.38 4.55 26.95
N TRP A 135 -7.90 5.30 26.01
CA TRP A 135 -7.88 6.76 26.01
C TRP A 135 -9.28 7.32 26.27
N GLY A 136 -9.43 8.55 26.59
CA GLY A 136 -10.70 9.21 26.92
C GLY A 136 -11.86 8.97 25.96
N VAL A 137 -12.72 9.94 25.78
CA VAL A 137 -13.92 9.83 24.94
C VAL A 137 -13.64 10.31 23.52
N LEU A 138 -13.98 9.49 22.51
CA LEU A 138 -13.96 9.91 21.11
C LEU A 138 -15.32 10.48 20.69
N ARG A 139 -15.32 11.67 20.09
CA ARG A 139 -16.49 12.31 19.49
C ARG A 139 -16.23 12.65 18.03
N ARG A 140 -17.21 12.51 17.17
CA ARG A 140 -17.07 12.90 15.76
C ARG A 140 -17.37 14.38 15.57
N GLY A 141 -16.65 15.03 14.64
CA GLY A 141 -16.80 16.44 14.28
C GLY A 141 -15.87 17.37 15.04
N LEU A 142 -16.21 18.65 15.07
CA LEU A 142 -15.45 19.68 15.75
C LEU A 142 -16.10 20.09 17.08
N PRO A 143 -15.33 20.51 18.08
CA PRO A 143 -15.88 21.00 19.34
C PRO A 143 -16.66 22.30 19.13
N TYR A 144 -17.80 22.42 19.78
CA TYR A 144 -18.58 23.67 19.76
C TYR A 144 -17.89 24.81 20.55
N ARG A 145 -17.19 24.45 21.62
CA ARG A 145 -16.35 25.35 22.41
C ARG A 145 -15.00 24.71 22.70
N ALA A 146 -13.95 25.52 22.75
CA ALA A 146 -12.67 25.07 23.24
C ALA A 146 -12.77 24.82 24.75
N ASP A 147 -12.40 23.64 25.17
CA ASP A 147 -12.07 23.32 26.55
C ASP A 147 -10.60 22.89 26.62
N GLY A 148 -9.93 23.13 27.74
CA GLY A 148 -8.52 22.79 27.89
C GLY A 148 -8.21 21.29 27.85
N ASN A 149 -9.25 20.45 27.96
CA ASN A 149 -9.16 18.99 28.06
C ASN A 149 -9.51 18.28 26.75
N SER A 150 -9.58 19.01 25.65
CA SER A 150 -9.91 18.40 24.35
C SER A 150 -8.87 18.66 23.27
N VAL A 151 -8.81 17.76 22.29
CA VAL A 151 -7.98 17.85 21.09
C VAL A 151 -8.74 17.36 19.87
N VAL A 152 -8.51 17.97 18.73
CA VAL A 152 -9.05 17.54 17.44
C VAL A 152 -8.00 16.73 16.71
N LEU A 153 -8.35 15.50 16.38
CA LEU A 153 -7.58 14.60 15.52
C LEU A 153 -8.06 14.79 14.08
N ASN A 154 -7.30 15.53 13.29
CA ASN A 154 -7.64 15.74 11.88
C ASN A 154 -7.04 14.62 11.02
N THR A 155 -7.90 13.84 10.35
CA THR A 155 -7.54 12.78 9.42
C THR A 155 -7.63 13.21 7.96
N SER A 156 -8.07 14.45 7.68
CA SER A 156 -8.08 14.99 6.33
C SER A 156 -6.66 15.21 5.81
N PRO A 157 -6.40 14.99 4.51
CA PRO A 157 -5.13 15.38 3.88
C PRO A 157 -4.86 16.89 3.96
N THR A 158 -5.91 17.70 4.04
CA THR A 158 -5.78 19.15 4.22
C THR A 158 -5.58 19.48 5.69
N PRO A 159 -4.45 20.11 6.07
CA PRO A 159 -4.22 20.52 7.43
C PRO A 159 -5.32 21.46 7.94
N LEU A 160 -5.83 21.17 9.12
CA LEU A 160 -6.76 22.05 9.83
C LEU A 160 -5.95 23.00 10.72
N VAL A 161 -6.07 24.30 10.46
CA VAL A 161 -5.47 25.35 11.30
C VAL A 161 -6.59 26.05 12.04
N ASN A 162 -6.49 26.12 13.35
CA ASN A 162 -7.51 26.76 14.19
C ASN A 162 -6.90 27.28 15.50
N ASP A 163 -7.24 28.53 15.85
CA ASP A 163 -6.74 29.19 17.07
C ASP A 163 -7.65 28.95 18.30
N ARG A 164 -8.84 28.36 18.08
CA ARG A 164 -9.83 28.15 19.15
C ARG A 164 -9.63 26.86 19.92
N TYR A 165 -9.05 25.83 19.28
CA TYR A 165 -8.85 24.51 19.88
C TYR A 165 -7.54 23.87 19.38
N ARG A 166 -7.03 22.96 20.17
CA ARG A 166 -5.81 22.22 19.84
C ARG A 166 -6.07 21.23 18.72
N VAL A 167 -5.25 21.23 17.67
CA VAL A 167 -5.39 20.34 16.50
C VAL A 167 -4.14 19.51 16.31
N VAL A 168 -4.30 18.22 16.03
CA VAL A 168 -3.27 17.30 15.55
C VAL A 168 -3.61 16.89 14.12
N ASN A 169 -2.80 17.31 13.17
CA ASN A 169 -2.95 16.95 11.75
C ASN A 169 -2.27 15.61 11.51
N LEU A 170 -3.01 14.52 11.69
CA LEU A 170 -2.46 13.17 11.74
C LEU A 170 -1.78 12.73 10.44
N VAL A 171 -2.27 13.17 9.29
CA VAL A 171 -1.64 12.83 8.00
C VAL A 171 -0.22 13.39 7.92
N SER A 172 0.00 14.61 8.40
CA SER A 172 1.33 15.23 8.47
C SER A 172 2.23 14.53 9.49
N GLU A 173 1.73 14.34 10.72
CA GLU A 173 2.47 13.70 11.81
C GLU A 173 2.89 12.25 11.46
N LEU A 174 2.00 11.48 10.82
CA LEU A 174 2.29 10.12 10.42
C LEU A 174 3.22 10.03 9.22
N GLY A 175 3.16 11.03 8.32
CA GLY A 175 3.97 11.11 7.11
C GLY A 175 5.42 11.55 7.35
N GLU A 176 5.72 12.23 8.45
CA GLU A 176 7.08 12.64 8.79
C GLU A 176 7.96 11.41 9.07
N LYS A 177 9.00 11.27 8.26
CA LYS A 177 10.08 10.32 8.54
C LYS A 177 10.83 10.83 9.77
N GLN A 178 10.85 10.05 10.83
CA GLN A 178 11.82 10.30 11.91
C GLN A 178 13.22 10.21 11.28
N GLY A 179 13.94 11.34 11.27
CA GLY A 179 15.31 11.44 10.84
C GLY A 179 16.27 10.66 11.76
#